data_dcf8cb6682aa96f0148fbdb62e003671
#
_entry.id   dcf8cb6682aa96f0148fbdb62e003671
#
_cell.length_a   1.000
_cell.length_b   1.000
_cell.length_c   1.000
_cell.angle_alpha   90.00
_cell.angle_beta   90.00
_cell.angle_gamma   90.00
#
_symmetry.space_group_name_H-M   'P 1'
#
loop_
_entity.id
_entity.type
_entity.pdbx_description
1 polymer ?
#
loop_
_entity_poly.entity_id
_entity_poly.type
_entity_poly.pdbx_seq_one_letter_code
_entity_poly.pdbx_strand_id
1 'polypeptide(L)'
;FDFPATTTFRLYIDQLNRAKYYKLLSFGGNATYDFQPTRTSRHSITPFRLTFNVLQHRTKEFQEIAAANPALYVSLDNQFIPAMEYTYTYDNAAVRGVRNPIWWQSTVTSAGNLTATIYRAFGRPYNEEGKKLLGAPFSQFMKFNTEFRHLWNMDRNNKVASRVALGALFAYGNATIAPYSEQFYVGGAHRIR
;
A
#
# COMPACT_ATOMS: atom_id res chain seq x y z
N PHE A 1 15.44 -2.43 23.71
CA PHE A 1 15.00 -3.52 22.81
C PHE A 1 16.12 -4.54 22.71
N ASP A 2 15.81 -5.82 22.69
CA ASP A 2 16.81 -6.91 22.57
C ASP A 2 17.41 -6.99 21.16
N PHE A 3 16.81 -6.28 20.20
CA PHE A 3 17.22 -6.27 18.80
C PHE A 3 17.43 -4.83 18.31
N PRO A 4 18.42 -4.60 17.41
CA PRO A 4 18.68 -3.27 16.90
C PRO A 4 17.51 -2.73 16.08
N ALA A 5 17.19 -1.46 16.26
CA ALA A 5 16.27 -0.75 15.40
C ALA A 5 16.99 -0.25 14.14
N THR A 6 16.28 -0.20 13.03
CA THR A 6 16.83 0.22 11.74
C THR A 6 15.96 1.31 11.12
N THR A 7 16.60 2.38 10.65
CA THR A 7 15.93 3.39 9.84
C THR A 7 16.39 3.24 8.40
N THR A 8 15.44 3.07 7.49
CA THR A 8 15.69 2.91 6.06
C THR A 8 15.10 4.08 5.29
N PHE A 9 15.94 4.73 4.49
CA PHE A 9 15.49 5.71 3.49
C PHE A 9 15.53 5.05 2.11
N ARG A 10 14.44 5.16 1.37
CA ARG A 10 14.33 4.62 0.02
C ARG A 10 13.85 5.69 -0.95
N LEU A 11 14.52 5.83 -2.07
CA LEU A 11 14.07 6.56 -3.25
C LEU A 11 13.84 5.55 -4.37
N TYR A 12 12.79 5.74 -5.17
CA TYR A 12 12.45 4.83 -6.24
C TYR A 12 11.85 5.55 -7.44
N ILE A 13 12.05 4.97 -8.60
CA ILE A 13 11.42 5.33 -9.85
C ILE A 13 10.95 4.03 -10.50
N ASP A 14 9.66 3.93 -10.75
CA ASP A 14 9.03 2.79 -11.41
C ASP A 14 8.34 3.24 -12.69
N GLN A 15 8.48 2.45 -13.74
CA GLN A 15 7.78 2.68 -14.99
C GLN A 15 6.94 1.46 -15.37
N LEU A 16 5.63 1.63 -15.36
CA LEU A 16 4.69 0.65 -15.90
C LEU A 16 4.39 1.01 -17.37
N ASN A 17 4.81 0.13 -18.28
CA ASN A 17 4.55 0.29 -19.71
C ASN A 17 3.52 -0.74 -20.18
N ARG A 18 2.35 -0.26 -20.56
CA ARG A 18 1.32 -1.03 -21.27
C ARG A 18 1.36 -0.64 -22.73
N ALA A 19 2.22 -1.28 -23.51
CA ALA A 19 2.68 -0.89 -24.85
C ALA A 19 1.58 -0.42 -25.84
N LYS A 20 0.34 -0.94 -25.71
CA LYS A 20 -0.80 -0.54 -26.56
C LYS A 20 -1.69 0.55 -25.96
N TYR A 21 -1.50 0.93 -24.69
CA TYR A 21 -2.46 1.75 -23.97
C TYR A 21 -1.85 3.00 -23.33
N TYR A 22 -0.91 2.83 -22.41
CA TYR A 22 -0.35 3.95 -21.63
C TYR A 22 1.01 3.62 -21.04
N LYS A 23 1.72 4.67 -20.61
CA LYS A 23 2.88 4.59 -19.72
C LYS A 23 2.57 5.32 -18.44
N LEU A 24 2.77 4.67 -17.29
CA LEU A 24 2.68 5.26 -15.98
C LEU A 24 4.08 5.33 -15.37
N LEU A 25 4.54 6.54 -15.10
CA LEU A 25 5.77 6.81 -14.37
C LEU A 25 5.42 7.08 -12.91
N SER A 26 6.02 6.34 -12.01
CA SER A 26 5.89 6.54 -10.57
C SER A 26 7.27 6.84 -9.99
N PHE A 27 7.39 7.90 -9.22
CA PHE A 27 8.61 8.19 -8.46
C PHE A 27 8.24 8.64 -7.06
N GLY A 28 9.14 8.39 -6.14
CA GLY A 28 8.87 8.77 -4.77
C GLY A 28 9.96 8.34 -3.80
N GLY A 29 9.65 8.47 -2.53
CA GLY A 29 10.53 8.07 -1.47
C GLY A 29 9.79 7.80 -0.18
N ASN A 30 10.41 7.04 0.70
CA ASN A 30 9.92 6.79 2.04
C ASN A 30 11.04 6.77 3.07
N ALA A 31 10.63 6.98 4.32
CA ALA A 31 11.47 6.75 5.49
C ALA A 31 10.74 5.74 6.37
N THR A 32 11.38 4.61 6.67
CA THR A 32 10.79 3.54 7.46
C THR A 32 11.64 3.26 8.68
N TYR A 33 11.01 3.18 9.83
CA TYR A 33 11.62 2.81 11.11
C TYR A 33 11.13 1.42 11.52
N ASP A 34 12.06 0.47 11.53
CA ASP A 34 11.82 -0.93 11.92
C ASP A 34 12.38 -1.17 13.31
N PHE A 35 11.60 -1.74 14.22
CA PHE A 35 12.04 -2.17 15.53
C PHE A 35 11.39 -3.47 15.95
N GLN A 36 12.11 -4.24 16.73
CA GLN A 36 11.69 -5.57 17.17
C GLN A 36 11.81 -5.65 18.70
N PRO A 37 10.70 -5.42 19.45
CA PRO A 37 10.74 -5.45 20.92
C PRO A 37 10.91 -6.85 21.48
N THR A 38 10.49 -7.88 20.76
CA THR A 38 10.61 -9.30 21.15
C THR A 38 11.04 -10.16 19.99
N ARG A 39 11.42 -11.41 20.23
CA ARG A 39 11.79 -12.38 19.18
C ARG A 39 10.66 -12.65 18.17
N THR A 40 9.43 -12.46 18.57
CA THR A 40 8.24 -12.80 17.78
C THR A 40 7.54 -11.59 17.19
N SER A 41 7.78 -10.39 17.69
CA SER A 41 7.03 -9.19 17.31
C SER A 41 7.96 -8.18 16.63
N ARG A 42 7.60 -7.74 15.42
CA ARG A 42 8.26 -6.67 14.68
C ARG A 42 7.26 -5.58 14.34
N HIS A 43 7.70 -4.35 14.46
CA HIS A 43 6.95 -3.17 14.10
C HIS A 43 7.72 -2.40 13.02
N SER A 44 6.99 -1.94 12.01
CA SER A 44 7.51 -1.11 10.95
C SER A 44 6.63 0.14 10.82
N ILE A 45 7.21 1.29 11.03
CA ILE A 45 6.52 2.58 10.96
C ILE A 45 7.12 3.37 9.80
N THR A 46 6.29 3.73 8.84
CA THR A 46 6.65 4.61 7.72
C THR A 46 5.86 5.92 7.86
N PRO A 47 6.38 6.92 8.57
CA PRO A 47 5.67 8.18 8.78
C PRO A 47 5.50 8.98 7.49
N PHE A 48 6.40 8.79 6.52
CA PHE A 48 6.37 9.49 5.25
C PHE A 48 6.65 8.51 4.11
N ARG A 49 5.65 8.30 3.27
CA ARG A 49 5.73 7.64 1.97
C ARG A 49 5.10 8.58 0.94
N LEU A 50 5.95 9.20 0.12
CA LEU A 50 5.53 10.13 -0.91
C LEU A 50 5.65 9.44 -2.25
N THR A 51 4.57 9.36 -2.99
CA THR A 51 4.53 8.78 -4.35
C THR A 51 3.90 9.78 -5.30
N PHE A 52 4.55 10.02 -6.42
CA PHE A 52 4.02 10.85 -7.49
C PHE A 52 3.83 9.99 -8.74
N ASN A 53 2.60 9.87 -9.20
CA ASN A 53 2.24 9.13 -10.39
C ASN A 53 1.99 10.11 -11.53
N VAL A 54 2.63 9.88 -12.68
CA VAL A 54 2.48 10.67 -13.89
C VAL A 54 2.08 9.76 -15.03
N LEU A 55 0.89 9.97 -15.57
CA LEU A 55 0.38 9.24 -16.71
C LEU A 55 0.97 9.86 -18.01
N GLN A 56 1.83 9.09 -18.65
CA GLN A 56 2.46 9.43 -19.92
C GLN A 56 1.90 8.60 -21.07
N HIS A 57 2.00 9.11 -22.29
CA HIS A 57 1.68 8.36 -23.51
C HIS A 57 0.29 7.72 -23.50
N ARG A 58 -0.73 8.53 -23.78
CA ARG A 58 -2.13 8.08 -23.91
C ARG A 58 -2.39 7.74 -25.38
N THR A 59 -2.59 6.47 -25.70
CA THR A 59 -2.99 6.07 -27.06
C THR A 59 -4.47 6.35 -27.31
N LYS A 60 -4.89 6.31 -28.58
CA LYS A 60 -6.31 6.50 -28.94
C LYS A 60 -7.18 5.39 -28.33
N GLU A 61 -6.70 4.14 -28.38
CA GLU A 61 -7.37 2.99 -27.79
C GLU A 61 -7.57 3.16 -26.26
N PHE A 62 -6.57 3.72 -25.57
CA PHE A 62 -6.69 4.03 -24.15
C PHE A 62 -7.74 5.12 -23.89
N GLN A 63 -7.79 6.16 -24.72
CA GLN A 63 -8.79 7.23 -24.56
C GLN A 63 -10.22 6.72 -24.77
N GLU A 64 -10.45 5.79 -25.68
CA GLU A 64 -11.75 5.16 -25.91
C GLU A 64 -12.17 4.30 -24.70
N ILE A 65 -11.24 3.49 -24.16
CA ILE A 65 -11.50 2.69 -22.95
C ILE A 65 -11.72 3.59 -21.72
N ALA A 66 -10.97 4.67 -21.60
CA ALA A 66 -11.10 5.65 -20.52
C ALA A 66 -12.45 6.39 -20.60
N ALA A 67 -12.92 6.73 -21.79
CA ALA A 67 -14.24 7.31 -22.00
C ALA A 67 -15.38 6.36 -21.62
N ALA A 68 -15.18 5.05 -21.89
CA ALA A 68 -16.14 4.01 -21.48
C ALA A 68 -16.08 3.68 -19.97
N ASN A 69 -14.94 3.94 -19.32
CA ASN A 69 -14.74 3.66 -17.90
C ASN A 69 -14.02 4.82 -17.18
N PRO A 70 -14.73 5.88 -16.81
CA PRO A 70 -14.16 7.05 -16.15
C PRO A 70 -13.42 6.72 -14.84
N ALA A 71 -13.88 5.70 -14.10
CA ALA A 71 -13.24 5.26 -12.87
C ALA A 71 -11.81 4.76 -13.08
N LEU A 72 -11.57 4.02 -14.16
CA LEU A 72 -10.23 3.57 -14.54
C LEU A 72 -9.33 4.77 -14.87
N TYR A 73 -9.84 5.75 -15.60
CA TYR A 73 -9.08 6.94 -15.94
C TYR A 73 -8.66 7.72 -14.69
N VAL A 74 -9.59 8.01 -13.79
CA VAL A 74 -9.32 8.74 -12.54
C VAL A 74 -8.29 8.02 -11.68
N SER A 75 -8.33 6.68 -11.64
CA SER A 75 -7.36 5.88 -10.86
C SER A 75 -5.94 5.88 -11.42
N LEU A 76 -5.78 6.19 -12.71
CA LEU A 76 -4.50 6.22 -13.42
C LEU A 76 -3.96 7.64 -13.66
N ASP A 77 -4.78 8.67 -13.48
CA ASP A 77 -4.37 10.06 -13.74
C ASP A 77 -3.23 10.51 -12.79
N ASN A 78 -2.67 11.67 -13.11
CA ASN A 78 -1.61 12.25 -12.30
C ASN A 78 -2.07 12.43 -10.85
N GLN A 79 -1.36 11.83 -9.93
CA GLN A 79 -1.72 11.85 -8.52
C GLN A 79 -0.50 11.96 -7.62
N PHE A 80 -0.66 12.71 -6.54
CA PHE A 80 0.28 12.71 -5.44
C PHE A 80 -0.30 11.90 -4.27
N ILE A 81 0.49 10.96 -3.73
CA ILE A 81 0.06 10.03 -2.68
C ILE A 81 0.95 10.24 -1.45
N PRO A 82 0.61 11.18 -0.57
CA PRO A 82 1.25 11.33 0.72
C PRO A 82 0.63 10.33 1.69
N ALA A 83 1.36 9.27 2.03
CA ALA A 83 0.87 8.20 2.88
C ALA A 83 1.71 8.02 4.13
N MET A 84 1.07 7.50 5.16
CA MET A 84 1.67 6.97 6.37
C MET A 84 1.31 5.49 6.45
N GLU A 85 2.23 4.65 6.91
CA GLU A 85 2.00 3.22 6.99
C GLU A 85 2.54 2.66 8.30
N TYR A 86 1.77 1.75 8.88
CA TYR A 86 2.20 0.97 10.02
C TYR A 86 1.98 -0.50 9.75
N THR A 87 3.01 -1.31 9.93
CA THR A 87 2.96 -2.77 9.80
C THR A 87 3.36 -3.42 11.11
N TYR A 88 2.52 -4.30 11.58
CA TYR A 88 2.81 -5.23 12.67
C TYR A 88 3.03 -6.63 12.10
N THR A 89 4.08 -7.30 12.54
CA THR A 89 4.36 -8.70 12.17
C THR A 89 4.61 -9.52 13.41
N TYR A 90 3.87 -10.61 13.53
CA TYR A 90 4.09 -11.67 14.52
C TYR A 90 4.61 -12.91 13.82
N ASP A 91 5.72 -13.45 14.29
CA ASP A 91 6.34 -14.69 13.77
C ASP A 91 6.96 -15.48 14.92
N ASN A 92 6.46 -16.66 15.18
CA ASN A 92 7.00 -17.54 16.21
C ASN A 92 7.78 -18.75 15.66
N ALA A 93 8.06 -18.79 14.35
CA ALA A 93 8.75 -19.92 13.73
C ALA A 93 10.17 -20.14 14.28
N ALA A 94 10.84 -19.06 14.71
CA ALA A 94 12.18 -19.13 15.27
C ALA A 94 12.21 -19.42 16.80
N VAL A 95 11.05 -19.55 17.44
CA VAL A 95 10.97 -19.85 18.88
C VAL A 95 11.18 -21.33 19.10
N ARG A 96 12.14 -21.67 19.99
CA ARG A 96 12.44 -23.06 20.34
C ARG A 96 11.21 -23.75 20.94
N GLY A 97 10.92 -24.96 20.45
CA GLY A 97 9.80 -25.78 20.94
C GLY A 97 8.45 -25.53 20.26
N VAL A 98 8.34 -24.55 19.39
CA VAL A 98 7.13 -24.34 18.60
C VAL A 98 7.02 -25.41 17.51
N ARG A 99 6.00 -26.28 17.66
CA ARG A 99 5.70 -27.33 16.68
C ARG A 99 4.90 -26.81 15.49
N ASN A 100 3.95 -25.92 15.74
CA ASN A 100 3.03 -25.39 14.75
C ASN A 100 3.20 -23.86 14.63
N PRO A 101 4.15 -23.37 13.83
CA PRO A 101 4.43 -21.96 13.75
C PRO A 101 3.29 -21.17 13.10
N ILE A 102 3.14 -19.94 13.57
CA ILE A 102 2.17 -18.95 13.10
C ILE A 102 2.96 -17.73 12.64
N TRP A 103 2.58 -17.22 11.50
CA TRP A 103 2.99 -15.91 11.01
C TRP A 103 1.75 -15.06 10.74
N TRP A 104 1.72 -13.88 11.30
CA TRP A 104 0.64 -12.91 11.11
C TRP A 104 1.21 -11.53 10.83
N GLN A 105 0.72 -10.89 9.80
CA GLN A 105 1.08 -9.51 9.46
C GLN A 105 -0.18 -8.70 9.21
N SER A 106 -0.22 -7.49 9.79
CA SER A 106 -1.27 -6.51 9.53
C SER A 106 -0.64 -5.18 9.18
N THR A 107 -1.12 -4.57 8.10
CA THR A 107 -0.68 -3.28 7.62
C THR A 107 -1.85 -2.32 7.53
N VAL A 108 -1.69 -1.14 8.08
CA VAL A 108 -2.63 -0.02 7.94
C VAL A 108 -1.92 1.10 7.20
N THR A 109 -2.51 1.55 6.11
CA THR A 109 -2.03 2.70 5.33
C THR A 109 -3.06 3.81 5.37
N SER A 110 -2.62 5.01 5.70
CA SER A 110 -3.44 6.23 5.71
C SER A 110 -2.83 7.22 4.73
N ALA A 111 -3.53 7.52 3.65
CA ALA A 111 -3.06 8.46 2.64
C ALA A 111 -3.88 9.76 2.64
N GLY A 112 -3.21 10.87 2.45
CA GLY A 112 -3.81 12.19 2.30
C GLY A 112 -4.44 12.79 3.56
N ASN A 113 -4.60 12.03 4.64
CA ASN A 113 -5.28 12.49 5.85
C ASN A 113 -4.52 13.60 6.58
N LEU A 114 -3.21 13.48 6.70
CA LEU A 114 -2.37 14.54 7.27
C LEU A 114 -2.45 15.81 6.43
N THR A 115 -2.37 15.68 5.10
CA THR A 115 -2.50 16.78 4.17
C THR A 115 -3.88 17.44 4.27
N ALA A 116 -4.95 16.66 4.30
CA ALA A 116 -6.31 17.17 4.47
C ALA A 116 -6.49 17.89 5.82
N THR A 117 -5.87 17.40 6.89
CA THR A 117 -5.87 18.06 8.21
C THR A 117 -5.16 19.40 8.18
N ILE A 118 -4.02 19.49 7.48
CA ILE A 118 -3.30 20.76 7.29
C ILE A 118 -4.18 21.74 6.51
N TYR A 119 -4.82 21.32 5.41
CA TYR A 119 -5.75 22.17 4.66
C TYR A 119 -6.92 22.67 5.52
N ARG A 120 -7.46 21.83 6.40
CA ARG A 120 -8.49 22.21 7.35
C ARG A 120 -8.01 23.29 8.32
N ALA A 121 -6.78 23.20 8.82
CA ALA A 121 -6.19 24.21 9.68
C ALA A 121 -6.07 25.59 8.98
N PHE A 122 -5.97 25.59 7.64
CA PHE A 122 -6.00 26.79 6.81
C PHE A 122 -7.40 27.19 6.31
N GLY A 123 -8.47 26.67 6.93
CA GLY A 123 -9.85 27.07 6.66
C GLY A 123 -10.54 26.35 5.49
N ARG A 124 -9.93 25.32 4.90
CA ARG A 124 -10.59 24.48 3.89
C ARG A 124 -11.26 23.26 4.50
N PRO A 125 -12.48 22.87 4.07
CA PRO A 125 -13.14 21.65 4.55
C PRO A 125 -12.29 20.40 4.36
N TYR A 126 -12.34 19.46 5.33
CA TYR A 126 -11.57 18.23 5.29
C TYR A 126 -11.92 17.35 4.07
N ASN A 127 -13.21 17.26 3.75
CA ASN A 127 -13.75 16.41 2.68
C ASN A 127 -14.04 17.18 1.36
N GLU A 128 -13.43 18.35 1.15
CA GLU A 128 -13.57 19.08 -0.10
C GLU A 128 -12.78 18.40 -1.22
N GLU A 129 -13.41 18.21 -2.36
CA GLU A 129 -12.76 17.72 -3.58
C GLU A 129 -11.92 18.79 -4.27
N GLY A 130 -10.97 18.36 -5.13
CA GLY A 130 -10.20 19.26 -5.98
C GLY A 130 -8.99 19.94 -5.31
N LYS A 131 -8.62 19.54 -4.08
CA LYS A 131 -7.38 20.02 -3.44
C LYS A 131 -6.17 19.47 -4.17
N LYS A 132 -5.20 20.35 -4.41
CA LYS A 132 -3.94 20.00 -5.07
C LYS A 132 -2.76 20.26 -4.16
N LEU A 133 -1.77 19.38 -4.20
CA LEU A 133 -0.48 19.57 -3.58
C LEU A 133 0.60 19.43 -4.65
N LEU A 134 1.52 20.38 -4.73
CA LEU A 134 2.54 20.45 -5.79
C LEU A 134 1.96 20.39 -7.22
N GLY A 135 0.77 20.97 -7.42
CA GLY A 135 0.11 21.04 -8.73
C GLY A 135 -0.69 19.79 -9.12
N ALA A 136 -0.65 18.71 -8.33
CA ALA A 136 -1.40 17.48 -8.57
C ALA A 136 -2.46 17.25 -7.47
N PRO A 137 -3.62 16.65 -7.81
CA PRO A 137 -4.57 16.22 -6.80
C PRO A 137 -3.93 15.17 -5.90
N PHE A 138 -4.13 15.26 -4.60
CA PHE A 138 -3.64 14.25 -3.68
C PHE A 138 -4.72 13.21 -3.37
N SER A 139 -4.30 11.95 -3.31
CA SER A 139 -5.19 10.85 -2.97
C SER A 139 -5.47 10.80 -1.47
N GLN A 140 -6.73 10.55 -1.11
CA GLN A 140 -7.15 10.39 0.28
C GLN A 140 -7.87 9.05 0.44
N PHE A 141 -7.25 8.13 1.19
CA PHE A 141 -7.81 6.80 1.43
C PHE A 141 -7.26 6.17 2.71
N MET A 142 -7.98 5.16 3.18
CA MET A 142 -7.50 4.22 4.20
C MET A 142 -7.44 2.83 3.58
N LYS A 143 -6.33 2.13 3.80
CA LYS A 143 -6.12 0.75 3.35
C LYS A 143 -5.74 -0.10 4.53
N PHE A 144 -6.40 -1.23 4.66
CA PHE A 144 -6.09 -2.26 5.63
C PHE A 144 -5.77 -3.55 4.89
N ASN A 145 -4.70 -4.21 5.29
CA ASN A 145 -4.30 -5.51 4.77
C ASN A 145 -3.84 -6.40 5.91
N THR A 146 -4.35 -7.61 5.98
CA THR A 146 -3.91 -8.60 6.96
C THR A 146 -3.71 -9.96 6.32
N GLU A 147 -2.66 -10.63 6.71
CA GLU A 147 -2.32 -11.96 6.23
C GLU A 147 -1.94 -12.84 7.41
N PHE A 148 -2.54 -14.00 7.47
CA PHE A 148 -2.28 -15.03 8.47
C PHE A 148 -1.80 -16.30 7.77
N ARG A 149 -0.72 -16.86 8.27
CA ARG A 149 -0.17 -18.15 7.82
C ARG A 149 0.01 -19.07 9.01
N HIS A 150 -0.35 -20.31 8.85
CA HIS A 150 -0.18 -21.33 9.85
C HIS A 150 0.38 -22.60 9.21
N LEU A 151 1.40 -23.18 9.83
CA LEU A 151 1.95 -24.48 9.45
C LEU A 151 1.61 -25.49 10.54
N TRP A 152 0.75 -26.43 10.20
CA TRP A 152 0.39 -27.55 11.06
C TRP A 152 1.24 -28.77 10.75
N ASN A 153 2.13 -29.13 11.66
CA ASN A 153 2.94 -30.35 11.58
C ASN A 153 2.17 -31.49 12.24
N MET A 154 1.44 -32.26 11.46
CA MET A 154 0.63 -33.39 11.94
C MET A 154 1.54 -34.51 12.46
N ASP A 155 2.51 -34.94 11.64
CA ASP A 155 3.53 -35.92 11.97
C ASP A 155 4.87 -35.60 11.28
N ARG A 156 5.82 -36.57 11.27
CA ARG A 156 7.14 -36.34 10.66
C ARG A 156 7.09 -36.13 9.15
N ASN A 157 6.10 -36.73 8.47
CA ASN A 157 6.00 -36.74 7.01
C ASN A 157 4.87 -35.83 6.48
N ASN A 158 3.88 -35.51 7.31
CA ASN A 158 2.69 -34.79 6.89
C ASN A 158 2.64 -33.40 7.53
N LYS A 159 2.52 -32.39 6.67
CA LYS A 159 2.39 -30.98 7.07
C LYS A 159 1.27 -30.32 6.28
N VAL A 160 0.49 -29.49 6.93
CA VAL A 160 -0.56 -28.69 6.31
C VAL A 160 -0.20 -27.22 6.48
N ALA A 161 -0.04 -26.51 5.37
CA ALA A 161 0.16 -25.07 5.36
C ALA A 161 -1.15 -24.37 4.98
N SER A 162 -1.58 -23.44 5.79
CA SER A 162 -2.75 -22.61 5.52
C SER A 162 -2.36 -21.15 5.44
N ARG A 163 -3.05 -20.40 4.57
CA ARG A 163 -2.88 -18.97 4.36
C ARG A 163 -4.23 -18.30 4.18
N VAL A 164 -4.47 -17.26 4.93
CA VAL A 164 -5.64 -16.38 4.79
C VAL A 164 -5.15 -14.96 4.62
N ALA A 165 -5.63 -14.27 3.60
CA ALA A 165 -5.32 -12.87 3.36
C ALA A 165 -6.63 -12.09 3.16
N LEU A 166 -6.75 -10.96 3.86
CA LEU A 166 -7.90 -10.05 3.79
C LEU A 166 -7.39 -8.64 3.55
N GLY A 167 -8.09 -7.89 2.72
CA GLY A 167 -7.79 -6.50 2.44
C GLY A 167 -9.05 -5.66 2.27
N ALA A 168 -8.97 -4.42 2.72
CA ALA A 168 -10.02 -3.43 2.53
C ALA A 168 -9.38 -2.08 2.15
N LEU A 169 -10.00 -1.36 1.24
CA LEU A 169 -9.55 -0.07 0.75
C LEU A 169 -10.76 0.86 0.62
N PHE A 170 -10.68 2.01 1.29
CA PHE A 170 -11.73 3.02 1.34
C PHE A 170 -11.16 4.36 0.86
N ALA A 171 -11.61 4.83 -0.29
CA ALA A 171 -11.33 6.18 -0.78
C ALA A 171 -12.42 7.14 -0.28
N TYR A 172 -12.04 8.35 0.08
CA TYR A 172 -12.94 9.39 0.58
C TYR A 172 -12.33 10.79 0.46
N GLY A 173 -13.12 11.81 0.79
CA GLY A 173 -12.65 13.21 0.83
C GLY A 173 -12.20 13.72 -0.53
N ASN A 174 -10.92 13.96 -0.70
CA ASN A 174 -10.34 14.50 -1.94
C ASN A 174 -10.22 13.46 -3.07
N ALA A 175 -10.53 12.17 -2.82
CA ALA A 175 -10.46 11.10 -3.81
C ALA A 175 -11.77 10.31 -3.84
N THR A 176 -12.39 10.23 -5.00
CA THR A 176 -13.56 9.37 -5.24
C THR A 176 -13.16 7.92 -5.49
N ILE A 177 -11.94 7.70 -5.98
CA ILE A 177 -11.40 6.39 -6.31
C ILE A 177 -9.94 6.35 -5.86
N ALA A 178 -9.53 5.23 -5.26
CA ALA A 178 -8.15 5.02 -4.87
C ALA A 178 -7.24 4.83 -6.10
N PRO A 179 -5.96 5.29 -6.02
CA PRO A 179 -4.98 5.11 -7.07
C PRO A 179 -4.87 3.65 -7.51
N TYR A 180 -4.69 3.43 -8.80
CA TYR A 180 -4.54 2.10 -9.38
C TYR A 180 -3.43 1.28 -8.70
N SER A 181 -2.30 1.92 -8.38
CA SER A 181 -1.17 1.29 -7.69
C SER A 181 -1.48 0.78 -6.28
N GLU A 182 -2.54 1.29 -5.65
CA GLU A 182 -2.92 0.94 -4.28
C GLU A 182 -4.07 -0.07 -4.22
N GLN A 183 -4.74 -0.33 -5.35
CA GLN A 183 -5.86 -1.27 -5.40
C GLN A 183 -5.40 -2.72 -5.21
N PHE A 184 -6.29 -3.57 -4.73
CA PHE A 184 -6.04 -5.00 -4.62
C PHE A 184 -6.35 -5.69 -5.94
N TYR A 185 -5.43 -6.54 -6.39
CA TYR A 185 -5.62 -7.37 -7.58
C TYR A 185 -5.63 -8.83 -7.18
N VAL A 186 -6.63 -9.56 -7.67
CA VAL A 186 -6.69 -11.02 -7.57
C VAL A 186 -6.18 -11.60 -8.88
N GLY A 187 -5.10 -12.35 -8.81
CA GLY A 187 -4.43 -12.94 -9.97
C GLY A 187 -3.02 -12.40 -10.22
N GLY A 188 -2.30 -13.05 -11.10
CA GLY A 188 -0.89 -12.78 -11.41
C GLY A 188 0.07 -13.83 -10.83
N ALA A 189 1.27 -13.91 -11.40
CA ALA A 189 2.24 -14.99 -11.16
C ALA A 189 2.66 -15.21 -9.69
N HIS A 190 2.40 -14.25 -8.82
CA HIS A 190 2.85 -14.29 -7.42
C HIS A 190 1.73 -14.25 -6.36
N ARG A 191 0.44 -14.20 -6.76
CA ARG A 191 -0.65 -14.02 -5.79
C ARG A 191 -1.56 -15.23 -5.59
N ILE A 192 -1.62 -16.12 -6.55
CA ILE A 192 -2.35 -17.40 -6.43
C ILE A 192 -1.39 -18.50 -6.84
N ARG A 193 -0.79 -19.14 -5.87
CA ARG A 193 -0.11 -20.45 -5.98
C ARG A 193 -0.56 -21.31 -4.83
#